data_f9b43dc8465a6932dcf608050cb0399b
#
_entry.id   f9b43dc8465a6932dcf608050cb0399b
#
_cell.length_a   1.000
_cell.length_b   1.000
_cell.length_c   1.000
_cell.angle_alpha   90.00
_cell.angle_beta   90.00
_cell.angle_gamma   90.00
#
_symmetry.space_group_name_H-M   'P 1'
#
loop_
_entity.id
_entity.type
_entity.pdbx_description
1 polymer ?
#
loop_
_entity_poly.entity_id
_entity_poly.type
_entity_poly.pdbx_seq_one_letter_code
_entity_poly.pdbx_strand_id
1 'polypeptide(L)'
;MKLTRAVELAENRDFVRVDVVPEAGLGTVWTGVQLDMTNWPTGATNRTTYDQTTQVFDDTVLIDGILNPHTFDADSDGLLDQVTGTASEASDLYETVYNIFNNFAQFTRKDAVYIADPLRYIFVQGRGDVKVIDDKTKNFSQHIFWPLKNLYATANSSYAATYANWFKTNDLFSGKFVWAPSSGWIARAMVNTDTNFFPWFAPAGLTRGILSDVLDIGINPTQKQRDLLYKNGINPVVFFPTDGYVIWGQKTLQTKPSALDRVNVRRLFLWLEKGVLQLARNFVFEQNTVFTRTRFKAAIAPIMDFARDNEGVFDYLIVCDERNNTPEVIDRNEMVVDIYIKPTRVAEFILVNFIATRTNQDFNELI
;
A
#
# COMPACT_ATOMS: atom_id res chain seq x y z
N MET A 1 5.59 -18.49 -12.02
CA MET A 1 6.62 -19.28 -11.33
C MET A 1 7.51 -18.48 -10.40
N LYS A 2 8.14 -17.38 -10.84
CA LYS A 2 9.03 -16.56 -9.97
C LYS A 2 8.29 -15.83 -8.83
N LEU A 3 7.11 -15.27 -9.09
CA LEU A 3 6.31 -14.57 -8.09
C LEU A 3 5.85 -15.52 -6.97
N THR A 4 5.24 -16.65 -7.35
CA THR A 4 4.79 -17.68 -6.40
C THR A 4 5.94 -18.14 -5.50
N ARG A 5 7.13 -18.35 -6.07
CA ARG A 5 8.31 -18.75 -5.30
C ARG A 5 8.83 -17.65 -4.38
N ALA A 6 8.74 -16.38 -4.78
CA ALA A 6 9.08 -15.27 -3.90
C ALA A 6 8.12 -15.17 -2.71
N VAL A 7 6.81 -15.39 -2.95
CA VAL A 7 5.79 -15.46 -1.89
C VAL A 7 6.05 -16.64 -0.96
N GLU A 8 6.31 -17.82 -1.49
CA GLU A 8 6.65 -19.02 -0.69
C GLU A 8 7.87 -18.80 0.23
N LEU A 9 8.92 -18.16 -0.29
CA LEU A 9 10.10 -17.81 0.52
C LEU A 9 9.78 -16.80 1.63
N ALA A 10 8.90 -15.85 1.35
CA ALA A 10 8.47 -14.86 2.33
C ALA A 10 7.47 -15.40 3.36
N GLU A 11 6.83 -16.54 3.11
CA GLU A 11 5.94 -17.23 4.07
C GLU A 11 6.69 -17.77 5.28
N ASN A 12 8.00 -18.02 5.17
CA ASN A 12 8.80 -18.53 6.28
C ASN A 12 9.12 -17.41 7.29
N ARG A 13 8.25 -17.26 8.28
CA ARG A 13 8.32 -16.23 9.33
C ARG A 13 9.54 -16.34 10.24
N ASP A 14 10.14 -17.52 10.33
CA ASP A 14 11.23 -17.77 11.27
C ASP A 14 12.55 -17.14 10.77
N PHE A 15 12.67 -16.92 9.46
CA PHE A 15 13.90 -16.41 8.85
C PHE A 15 13.79 -14.97 8.32
N VAL A 16 12.58 -14.49 8.00
CA VAL A 16 12.40 -13.16 7.37
C VAL A 16 11.38 -12.34 8.12
N ARG A 17 11.84 -11.26 8.72
CA ARG A 17 10.94 -10.24 9.29
C ARG A 17 10.59 -9.23 8.20
N VAL A 18 9.36 -9.28 7.72
CA VAL A 18 8.83 -8.35 6.72
C VAL A 18 7.69 -7.55 7.36
N ASP A 19 7.88 -6.25 7.49
CA ASP A 19 6.86 -5.33 8.02
C ASP A 19 6.03 -4.67 6.92
N VAL A 20 6.62 -4.55 5.74
CA VAL A 20 6.02 -3.93 4.55
C VAL A 20 6.35 -4.79 3.34
N VAL A 21 5.35 -5.06 2.52
CA VAL A 21 5.51 -5.75 1.23
C VAL A 21 5.25 -4.73 0.12
N PRO A 22 6.29 -4.17 -0.48
CA PRO A 22 6.15 -3.35 -1.68
C PRO A 22 5.92 -4.26 -2.89
N GLU A 23 5.00 -3.90 -3.74
CA GLU A 23 4.78 -4.58 -5.01
C GLU A 23 5.97 -4.37 -5.98
N ALA A 24 6.59 -3.18 -5.90
CA ALA A 24 7.71 -2.76 -6.74
C ALA A 24 7.41 -2.90 -8.25
N GLY A 25 6.16 -2.69 -8.65
CA GLY A 25 5.71 -2.80 -10.05
C GLY A 25 5.66 -4.23 -10.58
N LEU A 26 5.82 -5.25 -9.73
CA LEU A 26 5.80 -6.66 -10.17
C LEU A 26 4.50 -7.02 -10.89
N GLY A 27 3.37 -6.48 -10.44
CA GLY A 27 2.08 -6.68 -11.10
C GLY A 27 2.08 -6.21 -12.55
N THR A 28 2.76 -5.10 -12.85
CA THR A 28 2.84 -4.54 -14.20
C THR A 28 3.86 -5.26 -15.09
N VAL A 29 4.98 -5.70 -14.54
CA VAL A 29 6.03 -6.43 -15.26
C VAL A 29 5.61 -7.87 -15.54
N TRP A 30 4.95 -8.50 -14.58
CA TRP A 30 4.58 -9.91 -14.67
C TRP A 30 3.41 -10.16 -15.63
N THR A 31 2.51 -9.23 -15.81
CA THR A 31 1.45 -9.36 -16.81
C THR A 31 1.99 -9.55 -18.22
N GLY A 32 3.17 -8.98 -18.53
CA GLY A 32 3.82 -9.19 -19.81
C GLY A 32 4.62 -10.50 -19.93
N VAL A 33 5.21 -10.97 -18.84
CA VAL A 33 6.14 -12.14 -18.86
C VAL A 33 5.43 -13.47 -18.61
N GLN A 34 4.28 -13.47 -17.92
CA GLN A 34 3.54 -14.71 -17.59
C GLN A 34 2.52 -15.13 -18.63
N LEU A 35 2.29 -14.37 -19.66
CA LEU A 35 1.50 -14.87 -20.78
C LEU A 35 2.27 -16.02 -21.39
N ASP A 36 1.85 -17.23 -21.04
CA ASP A 36 2.31 -18.43 -21.71
C ASP A 36 1.99 -18.28 -23.18
N MET A 37 2.99 -18.02 -23.99
CA MET A 37 2.88 -17.79 -25.42
C MET A 37 2.25 -19.01 -26.14
N THR A 38 2.16 -20.16 -25.48
CA THR A 38 1.48 -21.35 -25.99
C THR A 38 -0.05 -21.22 -25.95
N ASN A 39 -0.58 -20.35 -25.07
CA ASN A 39 -2.01 -20.08 -24.92
C ASN A 39 -2.46 -18.76 -25.57
N TRP A 40 -1.59 -18.11 -26.32
CA TRP A 40 -1.94 -16.92 -27.08
C TRP A 40 -3.03 -17.26 -28.11
N PRO A 41 -4.08 -16.44 -28.27
CA PRO A 41 -5.12 -16.71 -29.25
C PRO A 41 -4.51 -16.97 -30.62
N THR A 42 -4.87 -18.09 -31.24
CA THR A 42 -4.44 -18.44 -32.60
C THR A 42 -4.94 -17.36 -33.55
N GLY A 43 -4.09 -16.47 -33.97
CA GLY A 43 -4.42 -15.32 -34.84
C GLY A 43 -3.72 -14.03 -34.40
N ALA A 44 -3.22 -13.96 -33.18
CA ALA A 44 -2.35 -12.86 -32.79
C ALA A 44 -0.98 -13.06 -33.46
N THR A 45 -0.62 -12.14 -34.32
CA THR A 45 0.64 -12.17 -35.10
C THR A 45 1.88 -11.85 -34.26
N ASN A 46 1.77 -11.83 -32.96
CA ASN A 46 2.83 -11.52 -32.00
C ASN A 46 4.03 -12.46 -32.01
N ARG A 47 3.98 -13.53 -32.80
CA ARG A 47 5.17 -14.32 -33.14
C ARG A 47 6.23 -13.53 -33.90
N THR A 48 5.86 -12.37 -34.46
CA THR A 48 6.81 -11.49 -35.16
C THR A 48 7.67 -10.65 -34.23
N THR A 49 7.32 -10.53 -32.96
CA THR A 49 8.13 -9.84 -31.95
C THR A 49 9.22 -10.71 -31.31
N TYR A 50 9.20 -12.03 -31.59
CA TYR A 50 10.29 -12.92 -31.22
C TYR A 50 11.38 -12.86 -32.29
N ASP A 51 12.48 -12.23 -31.99
CA ASP A 51 13.66 -12.26 -32.84
C ASP A 51 14.34 -13.62 -32.75
N GLN A 52 14.14 -14.45 -33.79
CA GLN A 52 14.73 -15.77 -33.87
C GLN A 52 16.30 -15.73 -33.93
N THR A 53 16.86 -14.59 -34.28
CA THR A 53 18.31 -14.43 -34.40
C THR A 53 18.96 -14.15 -33.05
N THR A 54 18.29 -13.37 -32.21
CA THR A 54 18.78 -13.01 -30.87
C THR A 54 18.19 -13.86 -29.75
N GLN A 55 17.15 -14.67 -30.06
CA GLN A 55 16.34 -15.42 -29.09
C GLN A 55 15.77 -14.56 -27.95
N VAL A 56 15.55 -13.29 -28.20
CA VAL A 56 15.00 -12.34 -27.25
C VAL A 56 13.59 -11.93 -27.69
N PHE A 57 12.65 -11.99 -26.75
CA PHE A 57 11.36 -11.38 -26.94
C PHE A 57 11.48 -9.87 -26.74
N ASP A 58 10.81 -9.08 -27.55
CA ASP A 58 10.64 -7.67 -27.29
C ASP A 58 9.62 -7.49 -26.17
N ASP A 59 10.06 -7.66 -24.93
CA ASP A 59 9.25 -7.59 -23.72
C ASP A 59 8.47 -6.26 -23.60
N THR A 60 8.99 -5.20 -24.25
CA THR A 60 8.35 -3.89 -24.20
C THR A 60 7.08 -3.85 -25.06
N VAL A 61 7.03 -4.55 -26.16
CA VAL A 61 5.83 -4.63 -27.03
C VAL A 61 4.73 -5.44 -26.35
N LEU A 62 5.10 -6.54 -25.69
CA LEU A 62 4.15 -7.35 -24.91
C LEU A 62 3.59 -6.56 -23.73
N ILE A 63 4.43 -5.85 -23.01
CA ILE A 63 3.99 -5.00 -21.90
C ILE A 63 3.10 -3.86 -22.40
N ASP A 64 3.46 -3.19 -23.49
CA ASP A 64 2.63 -2.16 -24.10
C ASP A 64 1.31 -2.72 -24.65
N GLY A 65 1.32 -3.90 -25.26
CA GLY A 65 0.11 -4.52 -25.78
C GLY A 65 -0.89 -4.92 -24.69
N ILE A 66 -0.40 -5.34 -23.53
CA ILE A 66 -1.23 -5.73 -22.40
C ILE A 66 -1.63 -4.50 -21.57
N LEU A 67 -0.68 -3.61 -21.30
CA LEU A 67 -0.92 -2.44 -20.46
C LEU A 67 -1.51 -1.26 -21.23
N ASN A 68 -1.43 -1.26 -22.55
CA ASN A 68 -1.87 -0.16 -23.42
C ASN A 68 -2.52 -0.68 -24.70
N PRO A 69 -3.59 -1.46 -24.61
CA PRO A 69 -4.22 -2.14 -25.74
C PRO A 69 -4.72 -1.20 -26.85
N HIS A 70 -4.93 0.08 -26.55
CA HIS A 70 -5.37 1.09 -27.51
C HIS A 70 -4.24 1.69 -28.36
N THR A 71 -3.00 1.31 -28.14
CA THR A 71 -1.82 1.81 -28.87
C THR A 71 -0.99 0.69 -29.48
N PHE A 72 -1.48 -0.54 -29.39
CA PHE A 72 -0.77 -1.71 -29.84
C PHE A 72 -1.10 -2.00 -31.30
N ASP A 73 -0.09 -2.00 -32.15
CA ASP A 73 -0.14 -2.38 -33.56
C ASP A 73 0.86 -3.55 -33.72
N ALA A 74 0.34 -4.79 -33.63
CA ALA A 74 1.17 -5.99 -33.58
C ALA A 74 1.75 -6.37 -34.94
N ASP A 75 1.04 -6.07 -36.02
CA ASP A 75 1.42 -6.42 -37.38
C ASP A 75 2.04 -5.24 -38.14
N SER A 76 2.13 -4.07 -37.51
CA SER A 76 2.69 -2.83 -38.07
C SER A 76 2.01 -2.39 -39.38
N ASP A 77 0.71 -2.67 -39.50
CA ASP A 77 -0.11 -2.26 -40.64
C ASP A 77 -0.61 -0.81 -40.52
N GLY A 78 -0.30 -0.13 -39.41
CA GLY A 78 -0.73 1.24 -39.10
C GLY A 78 -2.15 1.33 -38.54
N LEU A 79 -2.83 0.22 -38.34
CA LEU A 79 -4.10 0.11 -37.64
C LEU A 79 -3.82 -0.40 -36.22
N LEU A 80 -4.47 0.21 -35.23
CA LEU A 80 -4.36 -0.26 -33.86
C LEU A 80 -5.08 -1.62 -33.76
N ASP A 81 -4.33 -2.66 -33.51
CA ASP A 81 -4.89 -3.97 -33.23
C ASP A 81 -5.76 -3.90 -31.99
N GLN A 82 -7.03 -4.12 -32.18
CA GLN A 82 -7.89 -4.44 -31.05
C GLN A 82 -7.53 -5.85 -30.57
N VAL A 83 -6.60 -5.95 -29.66
CA VAL A 83 -6.48 -7.12 -28.84
C VAL A 83 -7.82 -7.23 -28.09
N THR A 84 -8.72 -8.00 -28.61
CA THR A 84 -10.06 -8.18 -28.07
C THR A 84 -9.95 -8.74 -26.65
N GLY A 85 -10.42 -7.99 -25.69
CA GLY A 85 -10.38 -8.36 -24.27
C GLY A 85 -9.51 -7.48 -23.35
N THR A 86 -8.88 -6.55 -23.80
CA THR A 86 -7.60 -5.96 -23.49
C THR A 86 -7.52 -5.08 -22.25
N ALA A 87 -8.45 -4.17 -22.02
CA ALA A 87 -8.43 -3.38 -20.76
C ALA A 87 -9.02 -4.18 -19.60
N SER A 88 -9.94 -5.11 -19.86
CA SER A 88 -10.48 -6.02 -18.86
C SER A 88 -9.47 -7.10 -18.49
N GLU A 89 -8.75 -7.69 -19.45
CA GLU A 89 -7.74 -8.72 -19.17
C GLU A 89 -6.53 -8.18 -18.39
N ALA A 90 -6.04 -7.00 -18.69
CA ALA A 90 -5.00 -6.35 -17.89
C ALA A 90 -5.50 -6.01 -16.47
N SER A 91 -6.77 -5.62 -16.33
CA SER A 91 -7.41 -5.40 -15.04
C SER A 91 -7.56 -6.72 -14.27
N ASP A 92 -7.98 -7.79 -14.92
CA ASP A 92 -8.18 -9.10 -14.31
C ASP A 92 -6.85 -9.73 -13.86
N LEU A 93 -5.80 -9.61 -14.67
CA LEU A 93 -4.45 -10.02 -14.29
C LEU A 93 -3.91 -9.21 -13.12
N TYR A 94 -4.13 -7.90 -13.12
CA TYR A 94 -3.75 -7.04 -12.01
C TYR A 94 -4.51 -7.43 -10.74
N GLU A 95 -5.82 -7.67 -10.83
CA GLU A 95 -6.62 -8.14 -9.71
C GLU A 95 -6.09 -9.46 -9.14
N THR A 96 -5.68 -10.38 -10.00
CA THR A 96 -5.06 -11.64 -9.58
C THR A 96 -3.76 -11.40 -8.81
N VAL A 97 -2.87 -10.55 -9.30
CA VAL A 97 -1.61 -10.20 -8.62
C VAL A 97 -1.90 -9.49 -7.30
N TYR A 98 -2.81 -8.51 -7.30
CA TYR A 98 -3.27 -7.83 -6.09
C TYR A 98 -3.76 -8.83 -5.05
N ASN A 99 -4.62 -9.78 -5.45
CA ASN A 99 -5.19 -10.78 -4.56
C ASN A 99 -4.12 -11.71 -3.98
N ILE A 100 -3.10 -12.10 -4.75
CA ILE A 100 -1.97 -12.91 -4.25
C ILE A 100 -1.25 -12.18 -3.11
N PHE A 101 -0.84 -10.93 -3.32
CA PHE A 101 -0.10 -10.16 -2.31
C PHE A 101 -0.98 -9.75 -1.13
N ASN A 102 -2.24 -9.36 -1.38
CA ASN A 102 -3.17 -9.04 -0.31
C ASN A 102 -3.49 -10.26 0.55
N ASN A 103 -3.75 -11.42 -0.06
CA ASN A 103 -3.99 -12.65 0.67
C ASN A 103 -2.76 -13.10 1.47
N PHE A 104 -1.57 -12.94 0.91
CA PHE A 104 -0.33 -13.15 1.62
C PHE A 104 -0.22 -12.26 2.86
N ALA A 105 -0.45 -10.95 2.74
CA ALA A 105 -0.38 -10.04 3.87
C ALA A 105 -1.51 -10.26 4.89
N GLN A 106 -2.74 -10.50 4.43
CA GLN A 106 -3.94 -10.54 5.28
C GLN A 106 -4.20 -11.90 5.92
N PHE A 107 -3.96 -12.99 5.20
CA PHE A 107 -4.36 -14.34 5.66
C PHE A 107 -3.18 -15.21 6.00
N THR A 108 -2.09 -15.15 5.23
CA THR A 108 -0.91 -16.01 5.44
C THR A 108 0.01 -15.42 6.52
N ARG A 109 0.53 -14.24 6.28
CA ARG A 109 1.49 -13.59 7.21
C ARG A 109 0.79 -12.91 8.38
N LYS A 110 -0.19 -12.09 8.14
CA LYS A 110 -0.91 -11.24 9.12
C LYS A 110 -0.02 -10.25 9.90
N ASP A 111 1.21 -10.06 9.48
CA ASP A 111 2.22 -9.24 10.15
C ASP A 111 2.90 -8.23 9.23
N ALA A 112 2.34 -8.01 8.04
CA ALA A 112 2.87 -7.09 7.04
C ALA A 112 1.78 -6.23 6.41
N VAL A 113 2.17 -5.07 5.87
CA VAL A 113 1.32 -4.20 5.05
C VAL A 113 1.78 -4.31 3.59
N TYR A 114 0.83 -4.52 2.70
CA TYR A 114 1.04 -4.55 1.27
C TYR A 114 0.88 -3.15 0.67
N ILE A 115 1.85 -2.71 -0.14
CA ILE A 115 1.76 -1.46 -0.91
C ILE A 115 1.54 -1.83 -2.37
N ALA A 116 0.31 -1.60 -2.85
CA ALA A 116 -0.10 -1.89 -4.22
C ALA A 116 0.25 -0.73 -5.15
N ASP A 117 1.04 -1.00 -6.19
CA ASP A 117 1.35 -0.02 -7.23
C ASP A 117 0.25 0.01 -8.29
N PRO A 118 -0.19 1.19 -8.72
CA PRO A 118 -1.10 1.31 -9.85
C PRO A 118 -0.40 1.00 -11.17
N LEU A 119 -1.18 0.64 -12.19
CA LEU A 119 -0.65 0.35 -13.51
C LEU A 119 0.02 1.57 -14.15
N ARG A 120 1.19 1.35 -14.78
CA ARG A 120 2.03 2.41 -15.37
C ARG A 120 1.26 3.25 -16.41
N TYR A 121 0.52 2.60 -17.29
CA TYR A 121 -0.17 3.26 -18.40
C TYR A 121 -1.18 4.32 -17.98
N ILE A 122 -1.67 4.26 -16.73
CA ILE A 122 -2.57 5.29 -16.17
C ILE A 122 -1.86 6.64 -16.06
N PHE A 123 -0.54 6.63 -15.87
CA PHE A 123 0.25 7.84 -15.63
C PHE A 123 1.20 8.20 -16.78
N VAL A 124 1.80 7.17 -17.39
CA VAL A 124 2.85 7.33 -18.39
C VAL A 124 2.60 6.36 -19.53
N GLN A 125 2.55 6.87 -20.77
CA GLN A 125 2.27 6.10 -21.97
C GLN A 125 3.48 5.97 -22.87
N GLY A 126 3.55 4.84 -23.57
CA GLY A 126 4.50 4.54 -24.63
C GLY A 126 5.97 4.50 -24.22
N ARG A 127 6.84 4.27 -25.21
CA ARG A 127 8.31 4.26 -25.02
C ARG A 127 8.90 5.65 -24.82
N GLY A 128 8.15 6.71 -25.20
CA GLY A 128 8.58 8.10 -25.09
C GLY A 128 8.42 8.72 -23.71
N ASP A 129 7.96 7.93 -22.72
CA ASP A 129 7.74 8.39 -21.34
C ASP A 129 6.86 9.65 -21.24
N VAL A 130 5.84 9.74 -22.09
CA VAL A 130 4.92 10.88 -22.13
C VAL A 130 3.87 10.70 -21.03
N LYS A 131 3.73 11.72 -20.20
CA LYS A 131 2.68 11.72 -19.17
C LYS A 131 1.30 11.79 -19.83
N VAL A 132 0.37 10.98 -19.33
CA VAL A 132 -1.01 10.98 -19.81
C VAL A 132 -1.65 12.36 -19.70
N ILE A 133 -1.30 13.13 -18.67
CA ILE A 133 -1.87 14.45 -18.39
C ILE A 133 -1.29 15.57 -19.28
N ASP A 134 -0.14 15.33 -19.93
CA ASP A 134 0.46 16.30 -20.85
C ASP A 134 -0.30 16.39 -22.18
N ASP A 135 -1.07 15.36 -22.50
CA ASP A 135 -2.02 15.37 -23.61
C ASP A 135 -3.23 16.23 -23.25
N LYS A 136 -3.38 17.36 -23.92
CA LYS A 136 -4.47 18.34 -23.70
C LYS A 136 -5.87 17.76 -23.98
N THR A 137 -5.97 16.66 -24.68
CA THR A 137 -7.24 15.98 -24.96
C THR A 137 -7.68 15.10 -23.79
N LYS A 138 -6.77 14.78 -22.87
CA LYS A 138 -7.01 13.90 -21.73
C LYS A 138 -7.31 14.70 -20.47
N ASN A 139 -8.34 14.30 -19.77
CA ASN A 139 -8.72 14.90 -18.50
C ASN A 139 -8.46 13.95 -17.32
N PHE A 140 -8.21 14.53 -16.16
CA PHE A 140 -7.91 13.79 -14.93
C PHE A 140 -8.98 12.77 -14.57
N SER A 141 -10.25 13.15 -14.61
CA SER A 141 -11.34 12.28 -14.17
C SER A 141 -11.43 11.00 -15.00
N GLN A 142 -11.39 11.14 -16.31
CA GLN A 142 -11.61 10.03 -17.24
C GLN A 142 -10.37 9.14 -17.41
N HIS A 143 -9.17 9.73 -17.44
CA HIS A 143 -7.95 8.99 -17.80
C HIS A 143 -7.09 8.59 -16.59
N ILE A 144 -7.29 9.22 -15.42
CA ILE A 144 -6.54 8.90 -14.20
C ILE A 144 -7.47 8.35 -13.11
N PHE A 145 -8.48 9.15 -12.72
CA PHE A 145 -9.28 8.82 -11.54
C PHE A 145 -10.14 7.57 -11.72
N TRP A 146 -10.91 7.49 -12.82
CA TRP A 146 -11.79 6.33 -13.06
C TRP A 146 -11.02 5.03 -13.27
N PRO A 147 -9.92 4.98 -14.06
CA PRO A 147 -9.08 3.80 -14.15
C PRO A 147 -8.53 3.35 -12.79
N LEU A 148 -8.00 4.28 -11.98
CA LEU A 148 -7.52 3.97 -10.63
C LEU A 148 -8.63 3.43 -9.73
N LYS A 149 -9.78 4.08 -9.73
CA LYS A 149 -10.91 3.66 -8.91
C LYS A 149 -11.42 2.27 -9.31
N ASN A 150 -11.49 1.99 -10.60
CA ASN A 150 -11.93 0.68 -11.10
C ASN A 150 -10.92 -0.42 -10.77
N LEU A 151 -9.61 -0.12 -10.85
CA LEU A 151 -8.54 -1.05 -10.51
C LEU A 151 -8.63 -1.57 -9.08
N TYR A 152 -9.12 -0.75 -8.15
CA TYR A 152 -9.27 -1.09 -6.74
C TYR A 152 -10.73 -1.24 -6.31
N ALA A 153 -11.67 -1.41 -7.25
CA ALA A 153 -13.11 -1.46 -6.95
C ALA A 153 -13.50 -2.62 -6.03
N THR A 154 -12.85 -3.76 -6.19
CA THR A 154 -13.06 -4.98 -5.38
C THR A 154 -12.17 -5.02 -4.13
N ALA A 155 -11.19 -4.13 -4.04
CA ALA A 155 -10.24 -4.12 -2.94
C ALA A 155 -10.91 -3.66 -1.63
N ASN A 156 -10.85 -4.50 -0.62
CA ASN A 156 -11.34 -4.19 0.73
C ASN A 156 -10.44 -4.85 1.77
N SER A 157 -9.32 -4.21 2.07
CA SER A 157 -8.35 -4.73 3.04
C SER A 157 -7.72 -3.60 3.83
N SER A 158 -7.59 -3.80 5.14
CA SER A 158 -6.80 -2.92 5.99
C SER A 158 -5.30 -3.22 5.94
N TYR A 159 -4.91 -4.35 5.33
CA TYR A 159 -3.53 -4.75 5.14
C TYR A 159 -2.92 -4.25 3.84
N ALA A 160 -3.72 -3.61 2.97
CA ALA A 160 -3.27 -3.07 1.71
C ALA A 160 -3.46 -1.54 1.66
N ALA A 161 -2.54 -0.85 1.00
CA ALA A 161 -2.63 0.58 0.71
C ALA A 161 -2.12 0.85 -0.70
N THR A 162 -2.70 1.83 -1.39
CA THR A 162 -2.25 2.25 -2.72
C THR A 162 -1.94 3.74 -2.73
N TYR A 163 -0.96 4.11 -3.56
CA TYR A 163 -0.51 5.49 -3.73
C TYR A 163 -0.57 5.86 -5.20
N ALA A 164 -1.33 6.90 -5.51
CA ALA A 164 -1.46 7.36 -6.88
C ALA A 164 -0.16 8.02 -7.31
N ASN A 165 0.62 7.38 -8.13
CA ASN A 165 1.66 7.92 -8.99
C ASN A 165 2.70 6.88 -9.42
N TRP A 166 3.42 7.21 -10.48
CA TRP A 166 4.70 6.64 -10.86
C TRP A 166 5.75 7.74 -10.79
N PHE A 167 6.97 7.38 -10.44
CA PHE A 167 8.06 8.32 -10.19
C PHE A 167 9.14 8.22 -11.25
N LYS A 168 9.58 9.36 -11.75
CA LYS A 168 10.74 9.46 -12.62
C LYS A 168 11.98 9.61 -11.76
N THR A 169 12.96 8.76 -11.97
CA THR A 169 14.25 8.75 -11.25
C THR A 169 15.40 8.57 -12.20
N ASN A 170 16.61 8.80 -11.72
CA ASN A 170 17.82 8.48 -12.45
C ASN A 170 18.27 7.06 -12.12
N ASP A 171 18.38 6.21 -13.13
CA ASP A 171 19.03 4.92 -12.99
C ASP A 171 20.55 5.11 -12.96
N LEU A 172 21.14 4.86 -11.80
CA LEU A 172 22.58 5.05 -11.57
C LEU A 172 23.46 4.09 -12.41
N PHE A 173 22.89 2.96 -12.84
CA PHE A 173 23.64 1.97 -13.62
C PHE A 173 23.68 2.32 -15.11
N SER A 174 22.55 2.70 -15.68
CA SER A 174 22.46 3.06 -17.11
C SER A 174 22.67 4.54 -17.37
N GLY A 175 22.62 5.40 -16.34
CA GLY A 175 22.65 6.85 -16.47
C GLY A 175 21.42 7.45 -17.16
N LYS A 176 20.35 6.67 -17.32
CA LYS A 176 19.11 7.07 -17.98
C LYS A 176 18.03 7.41 -16.95
N PHE A 177 17.11 8.26 -17.37
CA PHE A 177 15.89 8.52 -16.58
C PHE A 177 14.88 7.41 -16.85
N VAL A 178 14.37 6.83 -15.79
CA VAL A 178 13.38 5.74 -15.84
C VAL A 178 12.15 6.09 -14.99
N TRP A 179 11.01 5.58 -15.41
CA TRP A 179 9.80 5.60 -14.60
C TRP A 179 9.72 4.32 -13.78
N ALA A 180 9.60 4.47 -12.48
CA ALA A 180 9.53 3.36 -11.54
C ALA A 180 8.26 3.44 -10.69
N PRO A 181 7.75 2.30 -10.19
CA PRO A 181 6.57 2.24 -9.33
C PRO A 181 6.84 2.90 -7.98
N SER A 182 5.80 3.44 -7.35
CA SER A 182 5.91 4.27 -6.14
C SER A 182 6.23 3.48 -4.87
N SER A 183 5.93 2.18 -4.82
CA SER A 183 5.99 1.36 -3.60
C SER A 183 7.34 1.37 -2.90
N GLY A 184 8.45 1.38 -3.64
CA GLY A 184 9.80 1.43 -3.08
C GLY A 184 10.08 2.70 -2.27
N TRP A 185 9.66 3.86 -2.78
CA TRP A 185 9.80 5.14 -2.07
C TRP A 185 8.87 5.24 -0.88
N ILE A 186 7.64 4.72 -1.01
CA ILE A 186 6.68 4.67 0.09
C ILE A 186 7.20 3.77 1.20
N ALA A 187 7.72 2.58 0.86
CA ALA A 187 8.34 1.68 1.84
C ALA A 187 9.54 2.36 2.54
N ARG A 188 10.40 3.08 1.79
CA ARG A 188 11.51 3.85 2.35
C ARG A 188 11.00 4.94 3.32
N ALA A 189 9.94 5.66 2.99
CA ALA A 189 9.35 6.66 3.89
C ALA A 189 8.80 6.03 5.17
N MET A 190 8.19 4.84 5.07
CA MET A 190 7.75 4.07 6.25
C MET A 190 8.93 3.65 7.12
N VAL A 191 9.99 3.10 6.54
CA VAL A 191 11.20 2.70 7.27
C VAL A 191 11.89 3.90 7.92
N ASN A 192 12.00 5.03 7.21
CA ASN A 192 12.55 6.26 7.78
C ASN A 192 11.70 6.77 8.96
N THR A 193 10.39 6.63 8.88
CA THR A 193 9.49 6.96 9.99
C THR A 193 9.74 6.05 11.19
N ASP A 194 9.97 4.75 10.96
CA ASP A 194 10.25 3.78 12.04
C ASP A 194 11.59 4.02 12.71
N THR A 195 12.58 4.46 11.93
CA THR A 195 13.94 4.73 12.44
C THR A 195 14.00 6.00 13.27
N ASN A 196 13.32 7.07 12.86
CA ASN A 196 13.39 8.38 13.50
C ASN A 196 12.27 8.64 14.51
N PHE A 197 11.17 7.89 14.40
CA PHE A 197 9.98 7.98 15.25
C PHE A 197 9.53 6.57 15.65
N PHE A 198 8.22 6.26 15.48
CA PHE A 198 7.66 4.94 15.75
C PHE A 198 6.75 4.49 14.61
N PRO A 199 6.46 3.18 14.48
CA PRO A 199 5.62 2.62 13.42
C PRO A 199 4.20 3.18 13.33
N TRP A 200 3.69 3.73 14.42
CA TRP A 200 2.33 4.32 14.49
C TRP A 200 2.27 5.80 14.11
N PHE A 201 3.38 6.42 13.79
CA PHE A 201 3.35 7.75 13.20
C PHE A 201 3.03 7.67 11.70
N ALA A 202 2.24 8.64 11.22
CA ALA A 202 1.88 8.68 9.81
C ALA A 202 3.10 8.92 8.91
N PRO A 203 3.41 8.04 7.95
CA PRO A 203 4.47 8.26 6.97
C PRO A 203 4.00 9.20 5.85
N ALA A 204 3.48 10.36 6.22
CA ALA A 204 2.88 11.34 5.32
C ALA A 204 3.07 12.77 5.84
N GLY A 205 2.82 13.76 4.99
CA GLY A 205 2.95 15.18 5.34
C GLY A 205 4.38 15.70 5.22
N LEU A 206 4.56 16.98 5.52
CA LEU A 206 5.82 17.70 5.32
C LEU A 206 6.96 17.26 6.26
N THR A 207 6.63 16.57 7.34
CA THR A 207 7.66 16.14 8.32
C THR A 207 8.23 14.76 7.98
N ARG A 208 7.41 13.80 7.54
CA ARG A 208 7.78 12.39 7.38
C ARG A 208 7.52 11.83 5.99
N GLY A 209 6.74 12.55 5.17
CA GLY A 209 6.33 12.10 3.84
C GLY A 209 7.15 12.67 2.69
N ILE A 210 8.24 13.40 2.94
CA ILE A 210 9.09 13.94 1.88
C ILE A 210 9.87 12.81 1.20
N LEU A 211 9.82 12.79 -0.12
CA LEU A 211 10.48 11.81 -0.97
C LEU A 211 11.75 12.42 -1.57
N SER A 212 12.87 11.76 -1.35
CA SER A 212 14.14 12.08 -2.02
C SER A 212 14.32 11.25 -3.29
N ASP A 213 15.17 11.74 -4.19
CA ASP A 213 15.59 11.05 -5.41
C ASP A 213 14.46 10.87 -6.46
N VAL A 214 13.37 11.62 -6.31
CA VAL A 214 12.30 11.73 -7.30
C VAL A 214 12.53 12.99 -8.13
N LEU A 215 12.61 12.85 -9.45
CA LEU A 215 12.82 13.96 -10.39
C LEU A 215 11.50 14.50 -10.92
N ASP A 216 10.52 13.62 -11.08
CA ASP A 216 9.22 13.97 -11.61
C ASP A 216 8.17 12.92 -11.19
N ILE A 217 6.89 13.29 -11.27
CA ILE A 217 5.74 12.42 -10.97
C ILE A 217 4.79 12.39 -12.16
N GLY A 218 4.15 11.25 -12.38
CA GLY A 218 3.21 11.06 -13.50
C GLY A 218 2.07 12.08 -13.51
N ILE A 219 1.61 12.45 -12.31
CA ILE A 219 0.60 13.51 -12.14
C ILE A 219 0.86 14.31 -10.86
N ASN A 220 0.71 15.63 -10.94
CA ASN A 220 0.63 16.50 -9.75
C ASN A 220 -0.83 16.93 -9.53
N PRO A 221 -1.58 16.25 -8.64
CA PRO A 221 -3.00 16.51 -8.47
C PRO A 221 -3.26 17.84 -7.77
N THR A 222 -4.21 18.61 -8.30
CA THR A 222 -4.74 19.82 -7.65
C THR A 222 -5.47 19.47 -6.34
N GLN A 223 -5.78 20.46 -5.50
CA GLN A 223 -6.47 20.21 -4.24
C GLN A 223 -7.77 19.40 -4.42
N LYS A 224 -8.64 19.79 -5.35
CA LYS A 224 -9.88 19.07 -5.64
C LYS A 224 -9.64 17.61 -6.09
N GLN A 225 -8.59 17.40 -6.87
CA GLN A 225 -8.20 16.08 -7.35
C GLN A 225 -7.64 15.20 -6.21
N ARG A 226 -6.84 15.79 -5.30
CA ARG A 226 -6.37 15.11 -4.09
C ARG A 226 -7.53 14.67 -3.20
N ASP A 227 -8.47 15.56 -2.95
CA ASP A 227 -9.65 15.27 -2.13
C ASP A 227 -10.49 14.14 -2.74
N LEU A 228 -10.61 14.13 -4.07
CA LEU A 228 -11.33 13.09 -4.80
C LEU A 228 -10.63 11.72 -4.69
N LEU A 229 -9.30 11.66 -4.90
CA LEU A 229 -8.50 10.46 -4.72
C LEU A 229 -8.60 9.95 -3.28
N TYR A 230 -8.33 10.82 -2.31
CA TYR A 230 -8.30 10.48 -0.90
C TYR A 230 -9.65 10.01 -0.38
N LYS A 231 -10.76 10.60 -0.83
CA LYS A 231 -12.11 10.15 -0.51
C LYS A 231 -12.35 8.69 -0.92
N ASN A 232 -11.77 8.26 -2.04
CA ASN A 232 -11.90 6.91 -2.58
C ASN A 232 -10.80 5.93 -2.10
N GLY A 233 -10.04 6.26 -1.07
CA GLY A 233 -9.04 5.36 -0.48
C GLY A 233 -7.69 5.32 -1.22
N ILE A 234 -7.50 6.19 -2.21
CA ILE A 234 -6.27 6.30 -2.99
C ILE A 234 -5.42 7.43 -2.43
N ASN A 235 -4.22 7.14 -1.95
CA ASN A 235 -3.35 8.13 -1.33
C ASN A 235 -2.64 8.98 -2.39
N PRO A 236 -2.82 10.29 -2.42
CA PRO A 236 -2.13 11.15 -3.37
C PRO A 236 -0.67 11.38 -2.97
N VAL A 237 0.19 11.51 -3.98
CA VAL A 237 1.54 12.07 -3.86
C VAL A 237 1.56 13.38 -4.64
N VAL A 238 2.14 14.42 -4.07
CA VAL A 238 2.03 15.80 -4.54
C VAL A 238 3.41 16.44 -4.62
N PHE A 239 3.59 17.31 -5.58
CA PHE A 239 4.73 18.22 -5.64
C PHE A 239 4.36 19.57 -5.06
N PHE A 240 5.10 20.01 -4.04
CA PHE A 240 5.06 21.37 -3.50
C PHE A 240 6.35 22.09 -3.88
N PRO A 241 6.28 23.31 -4.43
CA PRO A 241 7.47 24.03 -4.87
C PRO A 241 8.52 24.29 -3.79
N THR A 242 8.10 24.41 -2.53
CA THR A 242 8.96 24.65 -1.37
C THR A 242 9.54 23.37 -0.76
N ASP A 243 8.78 22.27 -0.81
CA ASP A 243 9.07 21.07 -0.01
C ASP A 243 9.40 19.84 -0.88
N GLY A 244 9.19 19.95 -2.19
CA GLY A 244 9.41 18.87 -3.14
C GLY A 244 8.26 17.87 -3.23
N TYR A 245 8.59 16.61 -3.44
CA TYR A 245 7.61 15.53 -3.59
C TYR A 245 7.23 14.97 -2.23
N VAL A 246 5.93 14.92 -1.93
CA VAL A 246 5.42 14.58 -0.60
C VAL A 246 4.27 13.60 -0.68
N ILE A 247 4.30 12.58 0.16
CA ILE A 247 3.16 11.69 0.41
C ILE A 247 2.09 12.48 1.16
N TRP A 248 0.88 12.59 0.57
CA TRP A 248 -0.20 13.41 1.13
C TRP A 248 -1.43 12.59 1.50
N GLY A 249 -1.24 11.35 1.93
CA GLY A 249 -2.30 10.45 2.37
C GLY A 249 -1.78 9.20 3.04
N GLN A 250 -2.65 8.55 3.85
CA GLN A 250 -2.30 7.35 4.61
C GLN A 250 -3.49 6.39 4.80
N LYS A 251 -4.44 6.37 3.86
CA LYS A 251 -5.56 5.43 3.93
C LYS A 251 -5.14 4.03 3.50
N THR A 252 -5.73 3.04 4.15
CA THR A 252 -5.75 1.67 3.65
C THR A 252 -6.85 1.49 2.61
N LEU A 253 -6.86 0.37 1.89
CA LEU A 253 -7.93 0.03 0.95
C LEU A 253 -9.20 -0.49 1.64
N GLN A 254 -9.32 -0.34 2.95
CA GLN A 254 -10.53 -0.70 3.68
C GLN A 254 -11.67 0.25 3.36
N THR A 255 -12.79 -0.29 2.88
CA THR A 255 -13.96 0.47 2.49
C THR A 255 -14.85 0.86 3.67
N LYS A 256 -14.91 0.00 4.71
CA LYS A 256 -15.69 0.30 5.93
C LYS A 256 -14.93 1.26 6.84
N PRO A 257 -15.54 2.36 7.29
CA PRO A 257 -14.92 3.26 8.27
C PRO A 257 -14.60 2.52 9.57
N SER A 258 -13.35 2.49 9.95
CA SER A 258 -12.90 1.95 11.24
C SER A 258 -11.59 2.61 11.65
N ALA A 259 -11.04 2.27 12.80
CA ALA A 259 -9.71 2.71 13.19
C ALA A 259 -8.62 2.17 12.25
N LEU A 260 -8.85 1.01 11.64
CA LEU A 260 -7.92 0.33 10.73
C LEU A 260 -7.95 0.83 9.28
N ASP A 261 -8.76 1.86 8.98
CA ASP A 261 -8.80 2.51 7.68
C ASP A 261 -7.60 3.45 7.45
N ARG A 262 -6.66 3.51 8.42
CA ARG A 262 -5.41 4.27 8.35
C ARG A 262 -4.19 3.37 8.48
N VAL A 263 -3.18 3.64 7.64
CA VAL A 263 -1.93 2.88 7.59
C VAL A 263 -1.19 2.93 8.92
N ASN A 264 -1.11 4.08 9.57
CA ASN A 264 -0.44 4.23 10.85
C ASN A 264 -1.07 3.36 11.95
N VAL A 265 -2.40 3.30 12.02
CA VAL A 265 -3.10 2.46 13.01
C VAL A 265 -2.91 0.98 12.69
N ARG A 266 -2.98 0.57 11.41
CA ARG A 266 -2.68 -0.82 11.03
C ARG A 266 -1.25 -1.21 11.44
N ARG A 267 -0.27 -0.35 11.23
CA ARG A 267 1.13 -0.59 11.61
C ARG A 267 1.32 -0.64 13.12
N LEU A 268 0.58 0.18 13.89
CA LEU A 268 0.53 0.07 15.35
C LEU A 268 0.07 -1.34 15.77
N PHE A 269 -1.04 -1.81 15.22
CA PHE A 269 -1.55 -3.15 15.56
C PHE A 269 -0.54 -4.25 15.23
N LEU A 270 0.09 -4.19 14.06
CA LEU A 270 1.11 -5.16 13.67
C LEU A 270 2.31 -5.17 14.62
N TRP A 271 2.74 -3.99 15.06
CA TRP A 271 3.84 -3.88 16.03
C TRP A 271 3.46 -4.47 17.39
N LEU A 272 2.26 -4.16 17.89
CA LEU A 272 1.75 -4.70 19.15
C LEU A 272 1.56 -6.22 19.08
N GLU A 273 0.95 -6.72 18.02
CA GLU A 273 0.75 -8.15 17.79
C GLU A 273 2.08 -8.92 17.79
N LYS A 274 3.10 -8.40 17.11
CA LYS A 274 4.45 -9.00 17.10
C LYS A 274 5.06 -9.04 18.50
N GLY A 275 4.97 -7.94 19.24
CA GLY A 275 5.50 -7.86 20.61
C GLY A 275 4.81 -8.86 21.56
N VAL A 276 3.48 -8.91 21.51
CA VAL A 276 2.69 -9.84 22.35
C VAL A 276 2.95 -11.30 21.96
N LEU A 277 3.03 -11.61 20.67
CA LEU A 277 3.31 -12.98 20.21
C LEU A 277 4.70 -13.46 20.64
N GLN A 278 5.72 -12.60 20.66
CA GLN A 278 7.04 -12.96 21.17
C GLN A 278 7.00 -13.30 22.66
N LEU A 279 6.23 -12.54 23.45
CA LEU A 279 6.04 -12.84 24.87
C LEU A 279 5.24 -14.13 25.08
N ALA A 280 4.18 -14.34 24.29
CA ALA A 280 3.30 -15.51 24.39
C ALA A 280 4.07 -16.82 24.24
N ARG A 281 5.14 -16.87 23.43
CA ARG A 281 5.99 -18.06 23.28
C ARG A 281 6.56 -18.57 24.60
N ASN A 282 6.84 -17.68 25.54
CA ASN A 282 7.40 -18.03 26.85
C ASN A 282 6.34 -18.64 27.81
N PHE A 283 5.05 -18.54 27.44
CA PHE A 283 3.94 -19.06 28.23
C PHE A 283 3.32 -20.34 27.64
N VAL A 284 3.81 -20.77 26.48
CA VAL A 284 3.40 -22.05 25.89
C VAL A 284 3.89 -23.18 26.77
N PHE A 285 3.02 -24.16 27.08
CA PHE A 285 3.20 -25.27 28.01
C PHE A 285 3.20 -24.88 29.50
N GLU A 286 2.99 -23.63 29.88
CA GLU A 286 2.76 -23.25 31.26
C GLU A 286 1.35 -23.65 31.71
N GLN A 287 1.19 -23.95 33.01
CA GLN A 287 -0.10 -24.30 33.60
C GLN A 287 -1.10 -23.14 33.48
N ASN A 288 -2.32 -23.39 32.99
CA ASN A 288 -3.37 -22.36 32.90
C ASN A 288 -3.99 -22.06 34.25
N THR A 289 -3.29 -21.37 35.12
CA THR A 289 -3.73 -20.98 36.47
C THR A 289 -3.97 -19.47 36.53
N VAL A 290 -4.70 -18.99 37.53
CA VAL A 290 -4.89 -17.57 37.79
C VAL A 290 -3.53 -16.85 37.93
N PHE A 291 -2.55 -17.49 38.53
CA PHE A 291 -1.20 -16.93 38.70
C PHE A 291 -0.51 -16.74 37.35
N THR A 292 -0.54 -17.74 36.47
CA THR A 292 0.07 -17.68 35.14
C THR A 292 -0.61 -16.61 34.30
N ARG A 293 -1.95 -16.51 34.32
CA ARG A 293 -2.71 -15.47 33.61
C ARG A 293 -2.35 -14.06 34.09
N THR A 294 -2.22 -13.87 35.40
CA THR A 294 -1.80 -12.58 35.98
C THR A 294 -0.37 -12.23 35.58
N ARG A 295 0.55 -13.20 35.59
CA ARG A 295 1.95 -13.03 35.16
C ARG A 295 2.03 -12.68 33.66
N PHE A 296 1.22 -13.31 32.84
CA PHE A 296 1.15 -13.01 31.40
C PHE A 296 0.61 -11.59 31.14
N LYS A 297 -0.48 -11.21 31.81
CA LYS A 297 -1.01 -9.84 31.77
C LYS A 297 0.04 -8.80 32.18
N ALA A 298 0.77 -9.07 33.26
CA ALA A 298 1.86 -8.19 33.73
C ALA A 298 3.03 -8.12 32.74
N ALA A 299 3.31 -9.18 31.99
CA ALA A 299 4.34 -9.17 30.95
C ALA A 299 3.96 -8.37 29.70
N ILE A 300 2.66 -8.32 29.34
CA ILE A 300 2.15 -7.54 28.21
C ILE A 300 2.09 -6.03 28.54
N ALA A 301 1.77 -5.67 29.79
CA ALA A 301 1.53 -4.29 30.19
C ALA A 301 2.67 -3.32 29.78
N PRO A 302 3.97 -3.62 29.95
CA PRO A 302 5.04 -2.73 29.54
C PRO A 302 5.05 -2.38 28.04
N ILE A 303 4.64 -3.31 27.16
CA ILE A 303 4.55 -3.06 25.70
C ILE A 303 3.41 -2.07 25.43
N MET A 304 2.29 -2.26 26.10
CA MET A 304 1.13 -1.38 25.94
C MET A 304 1.39 0.01 26.54
N ASP A 305 2.05 0.07 27.70
CA ASP A 305 2.46 1.31 28.33
C ASP A 305 3.44 2.08 27.44
N PHE A 306 4.43 1.41 26.86
CA PHE A 306 5.36 2.01 25.91
C PHE A 306 4.63 2.64 24.72
N ALA A 307 3.63 1.95 24.15
CA ALA A 307 2.84 2.49 23.04
C ALA A 307 1.97 3.68 23.48
N ARG A 308 1.44 3.66 24.71
CA ARG A 308 0.67 4.78 25.29
C ARG A 308 1.55 5.99 25.55
N ASP A 309 2.67 5.80 26.20
CA ASP A 309 3.59 6.88 26.62
C ASP A 309 4.26 7.56 25.42
N ASN A 310 4.29 6.88 24.24
CA ASN A 310 4.79 7.41 22.98
C ASN A 310 3.67 7.73 21.97
N GLU A 311 2.50 8.13 22.45
CA GLU A 311 1.38 8.65 21.63
C GLU A 311 0.75 7.66 20.64
N GLY A 312 1.02 6.37 20.74
CA GLY A 312 0.43 5.34 19.85
C GLY A 312 -0.99 4.98 20.26
N VAL A 313 -1.27 4.98 21.56
CA VAL A 313 -2.52 4.52 22.13
C VAL A 313 -3.00 5.52 23.18
N PHE A 314 -4.27 5.89 23.17
CA PHE A 314 -4.88 6.68 24.24
C PHE A 314 -5.07 5.88 25.51
N ASP A 315 -5.56 4.64 25.34
CA ASP A 315 -5.91 3.77 26.45
C ASP A 315 -6.00 2.33 25.97
N TYR A 316 -5.80 1.38 26.89
CA TYR A 316 -5.91 -0.03 26.60
C TYR A 316 -6.46 -0.82 27.79
N LEU A 317 -7.02 -1.98 27.50
CA LEU A 317 -7.51 -2.92 28.52
C LEU A 317 -7.07 -4.33 28.14
N ILE A 318 -6.37 -5.01 29.07
CA ILE A 318 -5.97 -6.41 28.91
C ILE A 318 -6.90 -7.26 29.80
N VAL A 319 -7.62 -8.16 29.17
CA VAL A 319 -8.49 -9.13 29.83
C VAL A 319 -7.88 -10.51 29.68
N CYS A 320 -7.46 -11.11 30.79
CA CYS A 320 -6.97 -12.48 30.88
C CYS A 320 -7.35 -13.02 32.26
N ASP A 321 -8.64 -13.27 32.42
CA ASP A 321 -9.21 -13.70 33.68
C ASP A 321 -10.29 -14.78 33.45
N GLU A 322 -11.12 -15.05 34.43
CA GLU A 322 -12.16 -16.08 34.36
C GLU A 322 -13.28 -15.77 33.36
N ARG A 323 -13.42 -14.50 32.95
CA ARG A 323 -14.43 -14.05 31.96
C ARG A 323 -14.16 -14.60 30.57
N ASN A 324 -12.88 -14.66 30.16
CA ASN A 324 -12.48 -15.18 28.85
C ASN A 324 -11.74 -16.52 28.91
N ASN A 325 -11.39 -17.03 30.11
CA ASN A 325 -10.85 -18.36 30.33
C ASN A 325 -11.83 -19.18 31.18
N THR A 326 -12.94 -19.57 30.55
CA THR A 326 -13.93 -20.46 31.17
C THR A 326 -13.37 -21.89 31.34
N PRO A 327 -14.00 -22.75 32.18
CA PRO A 327 -13.57 -24.14 32.31
C PRO A 327 -13.46 -24.88 30.96
N GLU A 328 -14.39 -24.61 30.03
CA GLU A 328 -14.36 -25.21 28.68
C GLU A 328 -13.13 -24.78 27.85
N VAL A 329 -12.66 -23.52 28.01
CA VAL A 329 -11.43 -23.05 27.37
C VAL A 329 -10.20 -23.74 27.97
N ILE A 330 -10.20 -23.87 29.29
CA ILE A 330 -9.11 -24.56 30.03
C ILE A 330 -9.06 -26.05 29.66
N ASP A 331 -10.20 -26.71 29.54
CA ASP A 331 -10.31 -28.11 29.15
C ASP A 331 -9.82 -28.37 27.72
N ARG A 332 -9.88 -27.34 26.84
CA ARG A 332 -9.27 -27.40 25.51
C ARG A 332 -7.77 -27.11 25.50
N ASN A 333 -7.15 -26.92 26.64
CA ASN A 333 -5.75 -26.53 26.80
C ASN A 333 -5.42 -25.16 26.14
N GLU A 334 -6.39 -24.25 26.16
CA GLU A 334 -6.25 -22.91 25.58
C GLU A 334 -6.15 -21.86 26.70
N MET A 335 -5.38 -20.80 26.47
CA MET A 335 -5.39 -19.55 27.25
C MET A 335 -5.72 -18.40 26.34
N VAL A 336 -6.82 -17.71 26.63
CA VAL A 336 -7.31 -16.58 25.83
C VAL A 336 -6.95 -15.26 26.51
N VAL A 337 -6.42 -14.35 25.75
CA VAL A 337 -6.12 -12.97 26.17
C VAL A 337 -6.76 -12.01 25.18
N ASP A 338 -7.63 -11.13 25.67
CA ASP A 338 -8.25 -10.07 24.88
C ASP A 338 -7.59 -8.74 25.21
N ILE A 339 -7.12 -8.05 24.17
CA ILE A 339 -6.49 -6.73 24.31
C ILE A 339 -7.35 -5.72 23.56
N TYR A 340 -8.00 -4.86 24.30
CA TYR A 340 -8.79 -3.75 23.75
C TYR A 340 -7.92 -2.50 23.67
N ILE A 341 -7.88 -1.86 22.51
CA ILE A 341 -7.00 -0.73 22.24
C ILE A 341 -7.80 0.45 21.68
N LYS A 342 -7.56 1.64 22.23
CA LYS A 342 -8.02 2.90 21.68
C LYS A 342 -6.87 3.62 20.99
N PRO A 343 -6.69 3.46 19.66
CA PRO A 343 -5.54 4.05 18.96
C PRO A 343 -5.66 5.58 18.88
N THR A 344 -4.54 6.26 18.89
CA THR A 344 -4.45 7.70 18.64
C THR A 344 -4.75 7.98 17.17
N ARG A 345 -5.55 9.02 16.91
CA ARG A 345 -5.87 9.46 15.55
C ARG A 345 -5.00 10.64 15.16
N VAL A 346 -4.56 10.64 13.90
CA VAL A 346 -3.79 11.74 13.31
C VAL A 346 -4.75 12.83 12.83
N ALA A 347 -4.40 14.09 13.08
CA ALA A 347 -5.13 15.22 12.52
C ALA A 347 -4.80 15.37 11.02
N GLU A 348 -5.76 15.07 10.15
CA GLU A 348 -5.62 15.19 8.69
C GLU A 348 -6.21 16.52 8.16
N PHE A 349 -7.12 17.12 8.92
CA PHE A 349 -7.75 18.40 8.60
C PHE A 349 -7.64 19.34 9.80
N ILE A 350 -7.16 20.53 9.56
CA ILE A 350 -7.04 21.59 10.56
C ILE A 350 -7.91 22.74 10.12
N LEU A 351 -8.95 23.06 10.91
CA LEU A 351 -9.77 24.23 10.73
C LEU A 351 -9.24 25.35 11.62
N VAL A 352 -8.87 26.45 11.00
CA VAL A 352 -8.41 27.64 11.72
C VAL A 352 -9.45 28.74 11.52
N ASN A 353 -10.09 29.17 12.60
CA ASN A 353 -11.06 30.24 12.59
C ASN A 353 -10.40 31.52 13.12
N PHE A 354 -10.37 32.56 12.29
CA PHE A 354 -9.97 33.89 12.71
C PHE A 354 -11.22 34.70 13.03
N ILE A 355 -11.39 35.07 14.30
CA ILE A 355 -12.54 35.86 14.75
C ILE A 355 -12.02 37.26 15.09
N ALA A 356 -12.46 38.25 14.31
CA ALA A 356 -12.17 39.66 14.61
C ALA A 356 -13.11 40.15 15.68
N THR A 357 -12.59 40.52 16.82
CA THR A 357 -13.35 41.07 17.95
C THR A 357 -13.24 42.60 17.99
N ARG A 358 -14.18 43.24 18.63
CA ARG A 358 -14.16 44.70 18.86
C ARG A 358 -13.10 45.03 19.91
N THR A 359 -12.52 46.24 19.82
CA THR A 359 -11.43 46.69 20.71
C THR A 359 -11.83 46.75 22.21
N ASN A 360 -13.11 46.82 22.52
CA ASN A 360 -13.66 46.89 23.88
C ASN A 360 -14.12 45.57 24.47
N GLN A 361 -13.93 44.44 23.77
CA GLN A 361 -14.44 43.14 24.18
C GLN A 361 -13.34 42.38 24.92
N ASP A 362 -13.63 41.94 26.14
CA ASP A 362 -12.72 41.10 26.91
C ASP A 362 -12.73 39.68 26.34
N PHE A 363 -11.53 39.10 26.11
CA PHE A 363 -11.38 37.75 25.57
C PHE A 363 -11.96 36.67 26.51
N ASN A 364 -12.08 36.95 27.81
CA ASN A 364 -12.69 36.03 28.78
C ASN A 364 -14.21 35.87 28.60
N GLU A 365 -14.86 36.78 27.89
CA GLU A 365 -16.32 36.71 27.60
C GLU A 365 -16.59 35.97 26.26
N LEU A 366 -15.55 35.54 25.51
CA LEU A 366 -15.69 34.90 24.21
C LEU A 366 -15.52 33.37 24.26
N ILE A 367 -15.24 32.77 25.43
CA ILE A 367 -15.00 31.33 25.61
C ILE A 367 -16.17 30.71 26.40
#